data_9e4dbfc3a41f2b265368a41936906b9f
#
_entry.id   9e4dbfc3a41f2b265368a41936906b9f
#
_cell.length_a   1.000
_cell.length_b   1.000
_cell.length_c   1.000
_cell.angle_alpha   90.00
_cell.angle_beta   90.00
_cell.angle_gamma   90.00
#
_symmetry.space_group_name_H-M   'P 1'
#
loop_
_entity.id
_entity.type
_entity.pdbx_description
1 polymer ?
#
loop_
_entity_poly.entity_id
_entity_poly.type
_entity_poly.pdbx_seq_one_letter_code
_entity_poly.pdbx_strand_id
1 'polypeptide(L)'
;MKTFSAANAENARKIDPLIRELTSKKVVADVAEFTRLLDSKARESKLQEFLASHSYFFSGMIDVYSPSPLYAKVKLGHDYEVDFAWLYFDSFGPEWRLVEIENPGSALFTKSGEPSSALSHAMQQARDWCAWVHDHAEYARKLMPQISHPLCYIFLGRRKDVTPANREALRKLRYDRRSEIVIHTLDWFVRSGQVFGQCIGPDGPTWQIPMKVLTQRDLKNGLPEEVQDWVAEAQSKMMTERRLDQRRAKWSRDNEPGMFKTDTDI
;
A
#
# COMPACT_ATOMS: atom_id res chain seq x y z
N MET A 1 -1.16 -12.60 -28.22
CA MET A 1 -0.78 -11.44 -27.40
C MET A 1 -1.62 -10.25 -27.85
N LYS A 2 -2.78 -10.02 -27.20
CA LYS A 2 -3.47 -8.73 -27.32
C LYS A 2 -2.61 -7.72 -26.61
N THR A 3 -2.16 -6.73 -27.31
CA THR A 3 -1.25 -5.70 -26.80
C THR A 3 -1.87 -5.02 -25.58
N PHE A 4 -1.12 -4.95 -24.50
CA PHE A 4 -1.42 -4.26 -23.22
C PHE A 4 -2.05 -2.87 -23.40
N SER A 5 -1.80 -2.24 -24.52
CA SER A 5 -2.31 -0.93 -24.94
C SER A 5 -3.83 -0.90 -25.20
N ALA A 6 -4.45 -1.96 -25.71
CA ALA A 6 -5.87 -1.93 -26.07
C ALA A 6 -6.80 -2.17 -24.86
N ALA A 7 -6.40 -3.05 -23.93
CA ALA A 7 -7.14 -3.29 -22.70
C ALA A 7 -7.11 -2.06 -21.77
N ASN A 8 -5.97 -1.38 -21.70
CA ASN A 8 -5.84 -0.13 -20.92
C ASN A 8 -6.67 1.02 -21.51
N ALA A 9 -6.79 1.10 -22.85
CA ALA A 9 -7.61 2.11 -23.50
C ALA A 9 -9.12 1.85 -23.32
N GLU A 10 -9.54 0.60 -23.20
CA GLU A 10 -10.95 0.22 -22.98
C GLU A 10 -11.34 0.39 -21.50
N ASN A 11 -10.45 0.07 -20.57
CA ASN A 11 -10.63 0.35 -19.14
C ASN A 11 -10.59 1.86 -18.85
N ALA A 12 -9.75 2.62 -19.53
CA ALA A 12 -9.75 4.08 -19.46
C ALA A 12 -11.10 4.73 -19.86
N ARG A 13 -11.93 4.05 -20.64
CA ARG A 13 -13.27 4.53 -21.02
C ARG A 13 -14.35 4.29 -19.97
N LYS A 14 -14.14 3.38 -19.03
CA LYS A 14 -15.02 3.09 -17.87
C LYS A 14 -14.71 3.93 -16.64
N ILE A 15 -13.84 4.89 -16.77
CA ILE A 15 -13.37 5.74 -15.69
C ILE A 15 -14.52 6.55 -15.09
N ASP A 16 -14.64 6.52 -13.76
CA ASP A 16 -15.58 7.27 -12.96
C ASP A 16 -15.67 8.74 -13.47
N PRO A 17 -16.88 9.28 -13.69
CA PRO A 17 -17.09 10.67 -14.08
C PRO A 17 -16.32 11.69 -13.24
N LEU A 18 -16.07 11.38 -11.96
CA LEU A 18 -15.27 12.22 -11.06
C LEU A 18 -13.86 12.51 -11.62
N ILE A 19 -13.30 11.57 -12.36
CA ILE A 19 -11.93 11.66 -12.88
C ILE A 19 -11.88 12.48 -14.17
N ARG A 20 -12.95 12.48 -14.94
CA ARG A 20 -13.07 13.35 -16.15
C ARG A 20 -13.10 14.83 -15.79
N GLU A 21 -13.52 15.16 -14.56
CA GLU A 21 -13.52 16.52 -14.05
C GLU A 21 -12.22 16.95 -13.39
N LEU A 22 -11.27 16.01 -13.18
CA LEU A 22 -9.96 16.33 -12.61
C LEU A 22 -9.13 17.13 -13.63
N THR A 23 -8.90 18.38 -13.29
CA THR A 23 -7.98 19.24 -14.00
C THR A 23 -6.76 19.53 -13.14
N SER A 24 -5.63 19.84 -13.75
CA SER A 24 -4.43 20.28 -13.01
C SER A 24 -4.76 21.43 -12.05
N LYS A 25 -5.63 22.36 -12.45
CA LYS A 25 -6.07 23.49 -11.61
C LYS A 25 -6.82 23.01 -10.37
N LYS A 26 -7.70 22.01 -10.50
CA LYS A 26 -8.44 21.43 -9.37
C LYS A 26 -7.49 20.74 -8.41
N VAL A 27 -6.58 19.90 -8.91
CA VAL A 27 -5.60 19.21 -8.08
C VAL A 27 -4.69 20.19 -7.33
N VAL A 28 -4.27 21.29 -7.96
CA VAL A 28 -3.51 22.34 -7.26
C VAL A 28 -4.31 22.96 -6.11
N ALA A 29 -5.60 23.22 -6.32
CA ALA A 29 -6.47 23.74 -5.27
C ALA A 29 -6.65 22.73 -4.11
N ASP A 30 -6.83 21.45 -4.44
CA ASP A 30 -6.98 20.38 -3.44
C ASP A 30 -5.68 20.16 -2.65
N VAL A 31 -4.52 20.26 -3.30
CA VAL A 31 -3.21 20.22 -2.62
C VAL A 31 -3.05 21.40 -1.65
N ALA A 32 -3.49 22.60 -2.04
CA ALA A 32 -3.46 23.76 -1.17
C ALA A 32 -4.42 23.60 0.03
N GLU A 33 -5.61 23.04 -0.19
CA GLU A 33 -6.57 22.74 0.86
C GLU A 33 -6.02 21.71 1.85
N PHE A 34 -5.46 20.59 1.36
CA PHE A 34 -4.86 19.59 2.23
C PHE A 34 -3.70 20.17 3.05
N THR A 35 -2.85 21.01 2.41
CA THR A 35 -1.76 21.70 3.10
C THR A 35 -2.30 22.59 4.23
N ARG A 36 -3.41 23.31 3.99
CA ARG A 36 -4.08 24.13 4.98
C ARG A 36 -4.62 23.31 6.15
N LEU A 37 -5.20 22.13 5.89
CA LEU A 37 -5.63 21.20 6.93
C LEU A 37 -4.44 20.76 7.79
N LEU A 38 -3.32 20.45 7.19
CA LEU A 38 -2.11 20.08 7.90
C LEU A 38 -1.55 21.24 8.74
N ASP A 39 -1.52 22.45 8.22
CA ASP A 39 -1.00 23.64 8.92
C ASP A 39 -1.90 24.08 10.08
N SER A 40 -3.21 23.90 9.93
CA SER A 40 -4.19 24.16 11.00
C SER A 40 -4.21 23.06 12.07
N LYS A 41 -3.41 22.00 11.92
CA LYS A 41 -3.43 20.81 12.79
C LYS A 41 -4.83 20.21 12.89
N ALA A 42 -5.49 20.08 11.74
CA ALA A 42 -6.83 19.52 11.67
C ALA A 42 -6.87 18.13 12.34
N ARG A 43 -8.04 17.78 12.87
CA ARG A 43 -8.25 16.45 13.47
C ARG A 43 -8.05 15.38 12.41
N GLU A 44 -7.56 14.25 12.82
CA GLU A 44 -7.29 13.07 12.01
C GLU A 44 -8.49 12.67 11.14
N SER A 45 -9.69 12.62 11.70
CA SER A 45 -10.92 12.32 10.95
C SER A 45 -11.13 13.21 9.73
N LYS A 46 -10.78 14.51 9.82
CA LYS A 46 -10.88 15.43 8.68
C LYS A 46 -9.86 15.13 7.58
N LEU A 47 -8.66 14.68 7.96
CA LEU A 47 -7.66 14.24 6.99
C LEU A 47 -8.11 12.97 6.29
N GLN A 48 -8.66 12.03 7.03
CA GLN A 48 -9.19 10.77 6.50
C GLN A 48 -10.36 11.03 5.55
N GLU A 49 -11.32 11.90 5.92
CA GLU A 49 -12.44 12.32 5.05
C GLU A 49 -11.96 12.98 3.76
N PHE A 50 -10.95 13.87 3.88
CA PHE A 50 -10.36 14.51 2.71
C PHE A 50 -9.71 13.48 1.79
N LEU A 51 -8.86 12.62 2.33
CA LEU A 51 -8.15 11.58 1.56
C LEU A 51 -9.13 10.56 0.96
N ALA A 52 -10.21 10.21 1.66
CA ALA A 52 -11.27 9.35 1.13
C ALA A 52 -11.99 9.97 -0.07
N SER A 53 -12.10 11.31 -0.11
CA SER A 53 -12.73 12.04 -1.22
C SER A 53 -11.75 12.35 -2.37
N HIS A 54 -10.44 12.19 -2.14
CA HIS A 54 -9.38 12.56 -3.07
C HIS A 54 -8.34 11.42 -3.20
N SER A 55 -8.79 10.25 -3.65
CA SER A 55 -7.99 9.03 -3.75
C SER A 55 -6.67 9.21 -4.49
N TYR A 56 -6.58 10.15 -5.43
CA TYR A 56 -5.36 10.44 -6.18
C TYR A 56 -4.18 10.96 -5.35
N PHE A 57 -4.41 11.34 -4.08
CA PHE A 57 -3.30 11.59 -3.14
C PHE A 57 -2.52 10.31 -2.81
N PHE A 58 -3.08 9.15 -3.06
CA PHE A 58 -2.39 7.87 -2.92
C PHE A 58 -1.64 7.43 -4.19
N SER A 59 -1.69 8.20 -5.28
CA SER A 59 -1.10 7.82 -6.58
C SER A 59 0.38 7.43 -6.52
N GLY A 60 1.15 8.03 -5.62
CA GLY A 60 2.55 7.67 -5.41
C GLY A 60 2.79 6.29 -4.77
N MET A 61 1.74 5.60 -4.34
CA MET A 61 1.79 4.26 -3.74
C MET A 61 1.13 3.20 -4.62
N ILE A 62 0.33 3.63 -5.59
CA ILE A 62 -0.46 2.76 -6.46
C ILE A 62 0.41 2.39 -7.66
N ASP A 63 0.40 1.12 -8.04
CA ASP A 63 1.05 0.69 -9.26
C ASP A 63 0.32 1.25 -10.48
N VAL A 64 1.11 1.73 -11.44
CA VAL A 64 0.64 2.31 -12.70
C VAL A 64 -0.01 1.29 -13.60
N TYR A 65 0.37 0.06 -13.45
CA TYR A 65 0.07 -1.01 -14.41
C TYR A 65 -1.00 -1.98 -13.95
N SER A 66 -1.44 -1.88 -12.70
CA SER A 66 -2.45 -2.76 -12.13
C SER A 66 -3.61 -2.00 -11.50
N PRO A 67 -4.83 -2.56 -11.52
CA PRO A 67 -5.94 -2.01 -10.76
C PRO A 67 -5.63 -2.17 -9.27
N SER A 68 -5.47 -1.06 -8.57
CA SER A 68 -5.18 -1.04 -7.12
C SER A 68 -6.36 -0.47 -6.36
N PRO A 69 -7.32 -1.31 -5.93
CA PRO A 69 -8.47 -0.85 -5.18
C PRO A 69 -8.04 -0.32 -3.82
N LEU A 70 -8.57 0.85 -3.46
CA LEU A 70 -8.35 1.52 -2.19
C LEU A 70 -9.63 1.46 -1.36
N TYR A 71 -9.53 0.99 -0.14
CA TYR A 71 -10.63 0.86 0.80
C TYR A 71 -10.41 1.76 2.01
N ALA A 72 -11.47 2.41 2.51
CA ALA A 72 -11.43 3.19 3.73
C ALA A 72 -12.14 2.46 4.87
N LYS A 73 -11.63 2.65 6.09
CA LYS A 73 -12.22 2.16 7.34
C LYS A 73 -12.47 0.65 7.32
N VAL A 74 -11.38 -0.10 7.05
CA VAL A 74 -11.42 -1.56 6.99
C VAL A 74 -11.30 -2.15 8.38
N LYS A 75 -12.31 -2.89 8.81
CA LYS A 75 -12.30 -3.57 10.11
C LYS A 75 -11.60 -4.93 10.03
N LEU A 76 -10.66 -5.14 10.91
CA LEU A 76 -10.05 -6.43 11.18
C LEU A 76 -10.73 -7.05 12.39
N GLY A 77 -11.74 -7.89 12.13
CA GLY A 77 -12.60 -8.45 13.16
C GLY A 77 -13.47 -7.39 13.85
N HIS A 78 -13.49 -7.45 15.16
CA HIS A 78 -14.15 -6.49 16.05
C HIS A 78 -13.14 -5.59 16.78
N ASP A 79 -11.86 -5.93 16.71
CA ASP A 79 -10.83 -5.38 17.57
C ASP A 79 -10.13 -4.15 16.96
N TYR A 80 -9.97 -4.14 15.63
CA TYR A 80 -9.20 -3.11 14.95
C TYR A 80 -9.95 -2.53 13.75
N GLU A 81 -9.62 -1.28 13.43
CA GLU A 81 -10.04 -0.59 12.22
C GLU A 81 -8.82 0.07 11.56
N VAL A 82 -8.60 -0.21 10.30
CA VAL A 82 -7.52 0.36 9.49
C VAL A 82 -8.09 1.57 8.73
N ASP A 83 -7.40 2.69 8.74
CA ASP A 83 -7.89 3.89 8.07
C ASP A 83 -8.05 3.70 6.57
N PHE A 84 -7.02 3.16 5.92
CA PHE A 84 -7.08 2.77 4.51
C PHE A 84 -6.35 1.46 4.30
N ALA A 85 -6.85 0.68 3.34
CA ALA A 85 -6.17 -0.51 2.85
C ALA A 85 -6.23 -0.52 1.32
N TRP A 86 -5.16 -0.93 0.67
CA TRP A 86 -5.18 -1.15 -0.78
C TRP A 86 -4.48 -2.43 -1.16
N LEU A 87 -4.95 -3.00 -2.25
CA LEU A 87 -4.35 -4.15 -2.88
C LEU A 87 -3.34 -3.69 -3.93
N TYR A 88 -2.10 -4.05 -3.72
CA TYR A 88 -0.98 -3.79 -4.62
C TYR A 88 -0.60 -5.08 -5.34
N PHE A 89 -0.11 -4.97 -6.57
CA PHE A 89 0.38 -6.12 -7.33
C PHE A 89 1.84 -5.91 -7.67
N ASP A 90 2.66 -6.87 -7.31
CA ASP A 90 4.05 -6.94 -7.72
C ASP A 90 4.35 -8.22 -8.50
N SER A 91 5.62 -8.51 -8.76
CA SER A 91 6.04 -9.73 -9.46
C SER A 91 5.76 -11.03 -8.67
N PHE A 92 5.49 -10.93 -7.38
CA PHE A 92 5.16 -12.05 -6.50
C PHE A 92 3.65 -12.24 -6.32
N GLY A 93 2.84 -11.32 -6.82
CA GLY A 93 1.39 -11.38 -6.77
C GLY A 93 0.74 -10.26 -5.95
N PRO A 94 -0.51 -10.46 -5.48
CA PRO A 94 -1.23 -9.47 -4.72
C PRO A 94 -0.68 -9.32 -3.30
N GLU A 95 -0.44 -8.09 -2.89
CA GLU A 95 0.04 -7.70 -1.56
C GLU A 95 -0.90 -6.64 -0.97
N TRP A 96 -1.33 -6.84 0.27
CA TRP A 96 -2.13 -5.86 0.97
C TRP A 96 -1.26 -4.88 1.72
N ARG A 97 -1.63 -3.62 1.63
CA ARG A 97 -0.99 -2.51 2.32
C ARG A 97 -2.00 -1.81 3.20
N LEU A 98 -1.67 -1.64 4.47
CA LEU A 98 -2.52 -1.04 5.49
C LEU A 98 -1.97 0.34 5.85
N VAL A 99 -2.84 1.30 6.11
CA VAL A 99 -2.46 2.70 6.36
C VAL A 99 -3.08 3.18 7.65
N GLU A 100 -2.25 3.84 8.44
CA GLU A 100 -2.64 4.64 9.61
C GLU A 100 -2.36 6.11 9.35
N ILE A 101 -3.34 6.94 9.62
CA ILE A 101 -3.26 8.39 9.51
C ILE A 101 -3.34 9.00 10.90
N GLU A 102 -2.27 9.61 11.34
CA GLU A 102 -2.15 10.24 12.63
C GLU A 102 -2.21 11.77 12.55
N ASN A 103 -2.29 12.41 13.72
CA ASN A 103 -2.44 13.86 13.81
C ASN A 103 -1.21 14.61 13.25
N PRO A 104 -1.38 15.64 12.41
CA PRO A 104 -0.29 16.46 11.87
C PRO A 104 0.45 17.27 12.92
N GLY A 105 -0.16 17.50 14.09
CA GLY A 105 0.47 18.18 15.20
C GLY A 105 1.33 17.30 16.10
N SER A 106 1.29 15.98 15.89
CA SER A 106 2.10 15.04 16.67
C SER A 106 3.54 15.04 16.22
N ALA A 107 4.48 15.13 17.18
CA ALA A 107 5.89 14.97 16.88
C ALA A 107 6.22 13.48 16.64
N LEU A 108 7.17 13.18 15.74
CA LEU A 108 7.66 11.82 15.57
C LEU A 108 8.57 11.40 16.73
N PHE A 109 9.35 12.33 17.23
CA PHE A 109 10.34 12.05 18.29
C PHE A 109 10.22 13.05 19.43
N THR A 110 10.60 12.60 20.61
CA THR A 110 10.80 13.45 21.80
C THR A 110 12.04 14.32 21.64
N LYS A 111 12.23 15.24 22.57
CA LYS A 111 13.46 16.08 22.62
C LYS A 111 14.73 15.25 22.85
N SER A 112 14.62 14.09 23.50
CA SER A 112 15.73 13.14 23.70
C SER A 112 16.02 12.26 22.48
N GLY A 113 15.21 12.37 21.40
CA GLY A 113 15.39 11.58 20.17
C GLY A 113 14.72 10.20 20.18
N GLU A 114 14.00 9.86 21.24
CA GLU A 114 13.20 8.64 21.33
C GLU A 114 11.88 8.80 20.56
N PRO A 115 11.29 7.71 20.03
CA PRO A 115 9.96 7.75 19.46
C PRO A 115 8.95 8.40 20.40
N SER A 116 8.12 9.28 19.89
CA SER A 116 7.04 9.88 20.67
C SER A 116 5.99 8.84 21.07
N SER A 117 5.13 9.18 22.03
CA SER A 117 4.00 8.31 22.38
C SER A 117 3.07 8.06 21.20
N ALA A 118 2.81 9.07 20.38
CA ALA A 118 1.98 8.91 19.16
C ALA A 118 2.63 7.95 18.15
N LEU A 119 3.93 8.13 17.86
CA LEU A 119 4.64 7.21 16.96
C LEU A 119 4.69 5.79 17.53
N SER A 120 4.98 5.64 18.81
CA SER A 120 5.04 4.34 19.48
C SER A 120 3.68 3.63 19.45
N HIS A 121 2.58 4.38 19.67
CA HIS A 121 1.22 3.86 19.61
C HIS A 121 0.87 3.39 18.19
N ALA A 122 1.09 4.22 17.17
CA ALA A 122 0.84 3.86 15.78
C ALA A 122 1.66 2.65 15.32
N MET A 123 2.93 2.55 15.75
CA MET A 123 3.76 1.38 15.48
C MET A 123 3.23 0.12 16.17
N GLN A 124 2.71 0.23 17.39
CA GLN A 124 2.13 -0.89 18.10
C GLN A 124 0.84 -1.35 17.41
N GLN A 125 -0.02 -0.41 17.03
CA GLN A 125 -1.25 -0.70 16.30
C GLN A 125 -0.97 -1.43 14.97
N ALA A 126 0.03 -1.00 14.21
CA ALA A 126 0.44 -1.68 12.99
C ALA A 126 0.94 -3.11 13.26
N ARG A 127 1.68 -3.35 14.35
CA ARG A 127 2.10 -4.70 14.76
C ARG A 127 0.91 -5.57 15.16
N ASP A 128 -0.05 -4.99 15.88
CA ASP A 128 -1.27 -5.68 16.30
C ASP A 128 -2.10 -6.11 15.09
N TRP A 129 -2.17 -5.29 14.03
CA TRP A 129 -2.80 -5.68 12.77
C TRP A 129 -2.10 -6.87 12.10
N CYS A 130 -0.77 -6.84 12.03
CA CYS A 130 0.00 -7.96 11.47
C CYS A 130 -0.20 -9.24 12.29
N ALA A 131 -0.17 -9.14 13.61
CA ALA A 131 -0.43 -10.26 14.51
C ALA A 131 -1.86 -10.80 14.32
N TRP A 132 -2.86 -9.91 14.25
CA TRP A 132 -4.25 -10.30 14.02
C TRP A 132 -4.41 -11.06 12.68
N VAL A 133 -3.80 -10.55 11.60
CA VAL A 133 -3.82 -11.21 10.28
C VAL A 133 -3.20 -12.61 10.35
N HIS A 134 -2.09 -12.75 11.08
CA HIS A 134 -1.42 -14.03 11.29
C HIS A 134 -2.30 -15.01 12.07
N ASP A 135 -2.82 -14.57 13.21
CA ASP A 135 -3.58 -15.40 14.13
C ASP A 135 -4.97 -15.80 13.58
N HIS A 136 -5.53 -14.98 12.70
CA HIS A 136 -6.84 -15.18 12.08
C HIS A 136 -6.75 -15.38 10.57
N ALA A 137 -5.69 -16.03 10.08
CA ALA A 137 -5.34 -16.11 8.67
C ALA A 137 -6.47 -16.55 7.73
N GLU A 138 -7.29 -17.53 8.13
CA GLU A 138 -8.42 -17.98 7.32
C GLU A 138 -9.52 -16.92 7.19
N TYR A 139 -9.85 -16.26 8.30
CA TYR A 139 -10.84 -15.19 8.31
C TYR A 139 -10.33 -13.96 7.56
N ALA A 140 -9.07 -13.59 7.80
CA ALA A 140 -8.44 -12.48 7.12
C ALA A 140 -8.44 -12.66 5.58
N ARG A 141 -8.13 -13.87 5.09
CA ARG A 141 -8.15 -14.18 3.65
C ARG A 141 -9.55 -14.20 3.03
N LYS A 142 -10.57 -14.50 3.81
CA LYS A 142 -11.97 -14.38 3.35
C LYS A 142 -12.37 -12.91 3.15
N LEU A 143 -11.86 -12.01 4.00
CA LEU A 143 -12.11 -10.59 3.92
C LEU A 143 -11.23 -9.91 2.87
N MET A 144 -9.94 -10.20 2.92
CA MET A 144 -8.88 -9.60 2.11
C MET A 144 -8.13 -10.73 1.39
N PRO A 145 -8.54 -11.09 0.18
CA PRO A 145 -7.98 -12.26 -0.52
C PRO A 145 -6.46 -12.21 -0.59
N GLN A 146 -5.82 -13.35 -0.23
CA GLN A 146 -4.37 -13.54 -0.22
C GLN A 146 -3.58 -12.75 0.84
N ILE A 147 -4.22 -12.02 1.73
CA ILE A 147 -3.48 -11.35 2.81
C ILE A 147 -2.70 -12.38 3.64
N SER A 148 -1.43 -12.06 3.88
CA SER A 148 -0.54 -12.88 4.71
C SER A 148 0.38 -12.03 5.59
N HIS A 149 1.14 -11.14 4.99
CA HIS A 149 2.10 -10.24 5.64
C HIS A 149 1.88 -8.84 5.07
N PRO A 150 0.89 -8.09 5.58
CA PRO A 150 0.60 -6.77 5.04
C PRO A 150 1.72 -5.78 5.36
N LEU A 151 2.08 -4.95 4.41
CA LEU A 151 2.97 -3.82 4.65
C LEU A 151 2.16 -2.67 5.24
N CYS A 152 2.54 -2.20 6.42
CA CYS A 152 1.85 -1.13 7.12
C CYS A 152 2.52 0.22 6.90
N TYR A 153 1.73 1.24 6.55
CA TYR A 153 2.19 2.61 6.39
C TYR A 153 1.63 3.48 7.51
N ILE A 154 2.50 4.22 8.17
CA ILE A 154 2.13 5.20 9.19
C ILE A 154 2.44 6.59 8.66
N PHE A 155 1.44 7.47 8.66
CA PHE A 155 1.58 8.87 8.30
C PHE A 155 1.34 9.75 9.51
N LEU A 156 2.38 10.41 10.00
CA LEU A 156 2.36 11.14 11.26
C LEU A 156 3.19 12.42 11.16
N GLY A 157 2.66 13.51 11.71
CA GLY A 157 3.41 14.76 11.87
C GLY A 157 3.79 15.44 10.54
N ARG A 158 4.69 16.43 10.64
CA ARG A 158 5.08 17.27 9.52
C ARG A 158 6.58 17.18 9.24
N ARG A 159 6.94 17.27 7.96
CA ARG A 159 8.35 17.26 7.53
C ARG A 159 9.15 18.44 8.09
N LYS A 160 8.52 19.62 8.24
CA LYS A 160 9.14 20.82 8.80
C LYS A 160 9.59 20.65 10.26
N ASP A 161 8.97 19.70 10.99
CA ASP A 161 9.25 19.43 12.40
C ASP A 161 10.30 18.32 12.59
N VAL A 162 10.80 17.72 11.48
CA VAL A 162 11.82 16.68 11.51
C VAL A 162 13.22 17.28 11.48
N THR A 163 13.90 17.26 12.63
CA THR A 163 15.29 17.71 12.76
C THR A 163 16.26 16.76 12.02
N PRO A 164 17.51 17.19 11.73
CA PRO A 164 18.52 16.29 11.18
C PRO A 164 18.76 15.03 12.03
N ALA A 165 18.79 15.16 13.36
CA ALA A 165 18.93 14.04 14.30
C ALA A 165 17.75 13.07 14.20
N ASN A 166 16.52 13.59 14.18
CA ASN A 166 15.30 12.80 14.02
C ASN A 166 15.23 12.10 12.66
N ARG A 167 15.81 12.70 11.62
CA ARG A 167 15.89 12.09 10.29
C ARG A 167 16.76 10.84 10.30
N GLU A 168 17.86 10.86 11.04
CA GLU A 168 18.72 9.69 11.20
C GLU A 168 18.05 8.61 12.07
N ALA A 169 17.35 8.99 13.14
CA ALA A 169 16.56 8.07 13.96
C ALA A 169 15.45 7.40 13.12
N LEU A 170 14.74 8.18 12.31
CA LEU A 170 13.71 7.68 11.39
C LEU A 170 14.31 6.71 10.36
N ARG A 171 15.50 7.01 9.86
CA ARG A 171 16.22 6.14 8.95
C ARG A 171 16.54 4.80 9.58
N LYS A 172 17.02 4.80 10.83
CA LYS A 172 17.29 3.56 11.59
C LYS A 172 16.03 2.72 11.77
N LEU A 173 14.91 3.34 12.18
CA LEU A 173 13.62 2.65 12.31
C LEU A 173 13.15 2.02 10.97
N ARG A 174 13.36 2.70 9.85
CA ARG A 174 13.00 2.19 8.52
C ARG A 174 13.92 1.08 8.01
N TYR A 175 15.18 1.04 8.48
CA TYR A 175 16.15 0.01 8.08
C TYR A 175 16.11 -1.24 8.96
N ASP A 176 15.26 -1.28 9.96
CA ASP A 176 14.94 -2.54 10.62
C ASP A 176 14.19 -3.42 9.61
N ARG A 177 14.95 -4.24 8.87
CA ARG A 177 14.45 -5.13 7.82
C ARG A 177 13.42 -6.16 8.31
N ARG A 178 13.17 -6.23 9.62
CA ARG A 178 12.13 -7.04 10.24
C ARG A 178 10.83 -6.27 10.42
N SER A 179 10.85 -4.97 10.14
CA SER A 179 9.67 -4.12 10.31
C SER A 179 8.90 -4.04 9.00
N GLU A 180 7.73 -4.65 8.96
CA GLU A 180 6.71 -4.49 7.91
C GLU A 180 6.04 -3.11 8.00
N ILE A 181 6.72 -2.12 8.61
CA ILE A 181 6.20 -0.78 8.90
C ILE A 181 7.03 0.27 8.17
N VAL A 182 6.35 1.08 7.38
CA VAL A 182 6.94 2.24 6.67
C VAL A 182 6.38 3.53 7.29
N ILE A 183 7.26 4.40 7.76
CA ILE A 183 6.87 5.65 8.40
C ILE A 183 7.14 6.83 7.47
N HIS A 184 6.12 7.67 7.27
CA HIS A 184 6.17 8.90 6.52
C HIS A 184 5.61 10.07 7.32
N THR A 185 5.98 11.29 6.94
CA THR A 185 5.23 12.48 7.35
C THR A 185 4.03 12.69 6.44
N LEU A 186 2.99 13.36 6.92
CA LEU A 186 1.79 13.68 6.14
C LEU A 186 2.08 14.55 4.92
N ASP A 187 3.22 15.26 4.89
CA ASP A 187 3.69 15.99 3.71
C ASP A 187 3.97 15.07 2.50
N TRP A 188 4.03 13.75 2.71
CA TRP A 188 4.13 12.79 1.63
C TRP A 188 2.91 12.88 0.70
N PHE A 189 1.70 13.00 1.25
CA PHE A 189 0.48 13.18 0.47
C PHE A 189 0.49 14.49 -0.32
N VAL A 190 0.96 15.59 0.29
CA VAL A 190 1.12 16.87 -0.42
C VAL A 190 1.98 16.68 -1.67
N ARG A 191 3.13 16.00 -1.52
CA ARG A 191 4.03 15.74 -2.64
C ARG A 191 3.38 14.82 -3.69
N SER A 192 2.68 13.76 -3.25
CA SER A 192 1.98 12.84 -4.15
C SER A 192 0.93 13.58 -4.99
N GLY A 193 0.10 14.41 -4.37
CA GLY A 193 -0.87 15.24 -5.07
C GLY A 193 -0.22 16.23 -6.03
N GLN A 194 0.91 16.86 -5.66
CA GLN A 194 1.66 17.76 -6.56
C GLN A 194 2.18 17.02 -7.80
N VAL A 195 2.79 15.84 -7.60
CA VAL A 195 3.30 15.02 -8.71
C VAL A 195 2.14 14.58 -9.61
N PHE A 196 1.05 14.12 -9.02
CA PHE A 196 -0.15 13.74 -9.78
C PHE A 196 -0.67 14.90 -10.62
N GLY A 197 -0.78 16.10 -10.04
CA GLY A 197 -1.22 17.32 -10.77
C GLY A 197 -0.32 17.72 -11.94
N GLN A 198 0.97 17.41 -11.88
CA GLN A 198 1.92 17.63 -12.98
C GLN A 198 1.76 16.60 -14.11
N CYS A 199 1.26 15.40 -13.78
CA CYS A 199 1.04 14.31 -14.75
C CYS A 199 -0.30 14.42 -15.48
N ILE A 200 -1.21 15.30 -15.02
CA ILE A 200 -2.50 15.52 -15.70
C ILE A 200 -2.24 16.40 -16.94
N GLY A 201 -2.36 15.80 -18.12
CA GLY A 201 -2.30 16.50 -19.39
C GLY A 201 -3.60 17.22 -19.77
N PRO A 202 -3.63 17.97 -20.88
CA PRO A 202 -4.82 18.65 -21.40
C PRO A 202 -5.98 17.67 -21.71
N ASP A 203 -5.68 16.41 -21.96
CA ASP A 203 -6.64 15.35 -22.28
C ASP A 203 -7.04 14.52 -21.04
N GLY A 204 -6.65 14.97 -19.84
CA GLY A 204 -6.85 14.24 -18.59
C GLY A 204 -5.68 13.32 -18.23
N PRO A 205 -5.78 12.59 -17.11
CA PRO A 205 -4.74 11.65 -16.70
C PRO A 205 -4.67 10.50 -17.71
N THR A 206 -3.57 10.40 -18.40
CA THR A 206 -3.37 9.39 -19.45
C THR A 206 -3.10 8.00 -18.89
N TRP A 207 -2.81 7.92 -17.58
CA TRP A 207 -2.41 6.70 -16.88
C TRP A 207 -2.40 6.98 -15.36
N GLN A 208 -2.65 6.03 -14.51
CA GLN A 208 -2.75 6.15 -13.06
C GLN A 208 -3.98 6.94 -12.56
N ILE A 209 -5.14 6.39 -12.83
CA ILE A 209 -6.33 6.93 -12.22
C ILE A 209 -6.56 6.21 -10.91
N PRO A 210 -6.48 6.90 -9.77
CA PRO A 210 -6.83 6.32 -8.49
C PRO A 210 -8.28 5.86 -8.56
N MET A 211 -8.52 4.60 -8.24
CA MET A 211 -9.87 4.10 -8.12
C MET A 211 -10.65 4.90 -7.07
N LYS A 212 -11.95 5.01 -7.24
CA LYS A 212 -12.84 5.50 -6.19
C LYS A 212 -12.52 4.76 -4.89
N VAL A 213 -12.47 5.49 -3.77
CA VAL A 213 -12.31 4.84 -2.46
C VAL A 213 -13.55 4.01 -2.16
N LEU A 214 -13.32 2.73 -1.93
CA LEU A 214 -14.32 1.73 -1.61
C LEU A 214 -14.51 1.64 -0.09
N THR A 215 -15.63 1.05 0.31
CA THR A 215 -15.97 0.87 1.73
C THR A 215 -15.72 -0.56 2.20
N GLN A 216 -15.78 -0.77 3.51
CA GLN A 216 -15.84 -2.10 4.11
C GLN A 216 -16.97 -2.97 3.53
N ARG A 217 -18.11 -2.36 3.15
CA ARG A 217 -19.22 -3.09 2.55
C ARG A 217 -18.84 -3.59 1.16
N ASP A 218 -18.16 -2.75 0.37
CA ASP A 218 -17.69 -3.14 -0.96
C ASP A 218 -16.69 -4.29 -0.84
N LEU A 219 -15.77 -4.22 0.11
CA LEU A 219 -14.81 -5.29 0.38
C LEU A 219 -15.49 -6.63 0.75
N LYS A 220 -16.56 -6.58 1.55
CA LYS A 220 -17.35 -7.78 1.90
C LYS A 220 -18.10 -8.38 0.71
N ASN A 221 -18.43 -7.58 -0.29
CA ASN A 221 -19.05 -8.06 -1.53
C ASN A 221 -18.04 -8.70 -2.50
N GLY A 222 -16.77 -8.67 -2.15
CA GLY A 222 -15.66 -9.19 -2.95
C GLY A 222 -14.85 -8.08 -3.64
N LEU A 223 -13.75 -8.49 -4.24
CA LEU A 223 -12.94 -7.56 -5.04
C LEU A 223 -13.70 -7.14 -6.31
N PRO A 224 -13.45 -5.92 -6.85
CA PRO A 224 -13.95 -5.53 -8.17
C PRO A 224 -13.59 -6.56 -9.25
N GLU A 225 -14.46 -6.76 -10.23
CA GLU A 225 -14.31 -7.80 -11.26
C GLU A 225 -12.96 -7.70 -11.97
N GLU A 226 -12.55 -6.47 -12.33
CA GLU A 226 -11.26 -6.22 -12.97
C GLU A 226 -10.07 -6.63 -12.10
N VAL A 227 -10.23 -6.57 -10.79
CA VAL A 227 -9.21 -6.97 -9.80
C VAL A 227 -9.20 -8.47 -9.60
N GLN A 228 -10.37 -9.12 -9.66
CA GLN A 228 -10.48 -10.58 -9.53
C GLN A 228 -9.69 -11.30 -10.63
N ASP A 229 -9.77 -10.83 -11.86
CA ASP A 229 -9.03 -11.38 -12.99
C ASP A 229 -7.52 -11.28 -12.77
N TRP A 230 -7.04 -10.16 -12.26
CA TRP A 230 -5.62 -9.97 -11.93
C TRP A 230 -5.16 -10.90 -10.80
N VAL A 231 -5.97 -11.07 -9.77
CA VAL A 231 -5.68 -12.01 -8.66
C VAL A 231 -5.63 -13.44 -9.19
N ALA A 232 -6.58 -13.84 -10.02
CA ALA A 232 -6.63 -15.17 -10.61
C ALA A 232 -5.41 -15.44 -11.51
N GLU A 233 -5.02 -14.47 -12.33
CA GLU A 233 -3.83 -14.56 -13.18
C GLU A 233 -2.55 -14.68 -12.37
N ALA A 234 -2.39 -13.85 -11.33
CA ALA A 234 -1.24 -13.91 -10.43
C ALA A 234 -1.16 -15.27 -9.72
N GLN A 235 -2.31 -15.79 -9.24
CA GLN A 235 -2.37 -17.13 -8.65
C GLN A 235 -1.94 -18.23 -9.64
N SER A 236 -2.41 -18.16 -10.86
CA SER A 236 -2.05 -19.12 -11.91
C SER A 236 -0.56 -19.10 -12.20
N LYS A 237 0.05 -17.90 -12.29
CA LYS A 237 1.50 -17.74 -12.50
C LYS A 237 2.30 -18.31 -11.33
N MET A 238 1.95 -17.96 -10.09
CA MET A 238 2.60 -18.48 -8.88
C MET A 238 2.51 -20.02 -8.79
N MET A 239 1.35 -20.59 -9.13
CA MET A 239 1.18 -22.06 -9.17
C MET A 239 2.05 -22.71 -10.24
N THR A 240 2.23 -22.06 -11.38
CA THR A 240 3.09 -22.53 -12.47
C THR A 240 4.57 -22.46 -12.06
N GLU A 241 5.02 -21.39 -11.45
CA GLU A 241 6.38 -21.22 -10.94
C GLU A 241 6.69 -22.24 -9.85
N ARG A 242 5.80 -22.41 -8.86
CA ARG A 242 5.97 -23.45 -7.82
C ARG A 242 6.09 -24.84 -8.42
N ARG A 243 5.32 -25.17 -9.46
CA ARG A 243 5.43 -26.46 -10.15
C ARG A 243 6.77 -26.59 -10.89
N LEU A 244 7.26 -25.51 -11.49
CA LEU A 244 8.57 -25.48 -12.14
C LEU A 244 9.69 -25.63 -11.12
N ASP A 245 9.62 -24.95 -9.99
CA ASP A 245 10.61 -25.04 -8.93
C ASP A 245 10.60 -26.43 -8.27
N GLN A 246 9.43 -27.02 -8.05
CA GLN A 246 9.33 -28.41 -7.59
C GLN A 246 9.94 -29.41 -8.60
N ARG A 247 9.73 -29.19 -9.90
CA ARG A 247 10.36 -29.99 -10.96
C ARG A 247 11.88 -29.81 -10.99
N ARG A 248 12.36 -28.55 -10.87
CA ARG A 248 13.79 -28.24 -10.79
C ARG A 248 14.43 -28.89 -9.56
N ALA A 249 13.83 -28.75 -8.38
CA ALA A 249 14.30 -29.36 -7.14
C ALA A 249 14.27 -30.91 -7.18
N LYS A 250 13.30 -31.50 -7.87
CA LYS A 250 13.27 -32.94 -8.10
C LYS A 250 14.38 -33.35 -9.06
N TRP A 251 14.53 -32.63 -10.18
CA TRP A 251 15.58 -32.92 -11.17
C TRP A 251 16.99 -32.82 -10.57
N SER A 252 17.26 -31.80 -9.73
CA SER A 252 18.53 -31.66 -9.01
C SER A 252 18.82 -32.84 -8.10
N ARG A 253 17.81 -33.30 -7.33
CA ARG A 253 17.95 -34.47 -6.46
C ARG A 253 18.21 -35.76 -7.25
N ASP A 254 17.49 -35.89 -8.36
CA ASP A 254 17.58 -37.12 -9.19
C ASP A 254 18.90 -37.17 -10.02
N ASN A 255 19.58 -36.02 -10.18
CA ASN A 255 20.78 -35.85 -10.99
C ASN A 255 21.99 -35.27 -10.21
N GLU A 256 21.97 -35.29 -8.89
CA GLU A 256 23.18 -35.01 -8.11
C GLU A 256 24.24 -36.07 -8.51
N PRO A 257 25.42 -35.65 -9.02
CA PRO A 257 26.52 -36.59 -9.26
C PRO A 257 26.87 -37.17 -7.88
N GLY A 258 26.68 -38.46 -7.75
CA GLY A 258 27.02 -39.18 -6.54
C GLY A 258 28.36 -38.74 -6.02
N MET A 259 28.42 -38.26 -4.78
CA MET A 259 29.66 -37.97 -4.09
C MET A 259 30.50 -39.22 -4.21
N PHE A 260 31.64 -39.15 -4.91
CA PHE A 260 32.62 -40.20 -4.96
C PHE A 260 32.93 -40.60 -3.52
N LYS A 261 32.51 -41.81 -3.14
CA LYS A 261 33.06 -42.45 -1.95
C LYS A 261 34.55 -42.58 -2.19
N THR A 262 35.34 -41.77 -1.54
CA THR A 262 36.77 -42.01 -1.41
C THR A 262 36.92 -43.19 -0.47
N ASP A 263 37.14 -44.39 -1.06
CA ASP A 263 37.69 -45.48 -0.35
C ASP A 263 39.14 -45.09 0.08
N THR A 264 39.24 -44.73 1.34
CA THR A 264 40.52 -44.70 2.05
C THR A 264 40.39 -45.59 3.27
N ASP A 265 40.49 -46.89 3.01
CA ASP A 265 40.88 -47.88 3.99
C ASP A 265 41.91 -48.77 3.28
N ILE A 266 43.20 -48.46 3.47
CA ILE A 266 44.34 -49.38 3.59
C ILE A 266 45.29 -48.72 4.59
#